data_b870e83a93793b26b8839afdc6d6c77b
#
_entry.id   b870e83a93793b26b8839afdc6d6c77b
#
_cell.length_a   1.000
_cell.length_b   1.000
_cell.length_c   1.000
_cell.angle_alpha   90.00
_cell.angle_beta   90.00
_cell.angle_gamma   90.00
#
_symmetry.space_group_name_H-M   'P 1'
#
loop_
_entity.id
_entity.type
_entity.pdbx_description
1 polymer ?
#
loop_
_entity_poly.entity_id
_entity_poly.type
_entity_poly.pdbx_seq_one_letter_code
_entity_poly.pdbx_strand_id
1 'polypeptide(L)'
;MIEVEHLTKRFRSATAVDDLSFSVPRGRITGFLGPNGAGKTTTLRVLLGLVLPTGGKATVTGRRYRDLDRPLRTVGAVLEASNYHPARSGRNHLRVQAAAGGISESRVDEVLAEVELTGAAKRRVGGYSLGMRQRLSVAAALLGEPELLVLDEPANGLDPEGIRWLRNFLRSFADRGGTVFVSSHVLAEMSKLADEVVIIHRGKLVAHQPVAELIAQAAGATRVRTPRGADLLERLKAAGIEAEADGDRLAVHAPPERVGDLAAEAGIPLHELVADSGSLEEAFLELTAEPQA
;
A
#
# COMPACT_ATOMS: atom_id res chain seq x y z
N MET A 1 -0.31 -15.54 5.24
CA MET A 1 -1.70 -15.17 5.62
C MET A 1 -2.64 -15.27 4.43
N ILE A 2 -2.32 -14.60 3.33
CA ILE A 2 -3.01 -14.73 2.04
C ILE A 2 -2.11 -15.49 1.07
N GLU A 3 -2.70 -16.33 0.24
CA GLU A 3 -2.03 -17.00 -0.88
C GLU A 3 -2.90 -16.86 -2.12
N VAL A 4 -2.30 -16.37 -3.19
CA VAL A 4 -2.91 -16.25 -4.52
C VAL A 4 -2.05 -17.05 -5.48
N GLU A 5 -2.66 -18.04 -6.15
CA GLU A 5 -1.96 -18.96 -7.03
C GLU A 5 -2.63 -19.02 -8.40
N HIS A 6 -1.89 -18.61 -9.44
CA HIS A 6 -2.31 -18.63 -10.83
C HIS A 6 -3.69 -18.03 -11.06
N LEU A 7 -4.03 -16.97 -10.30
CA LEU A 7 -5.35 -16.36 -10.31
C LEU A 7 -5.61 -15.70 -11.66
N THR A 8 -6.68 -16.12 -12.28
CA THR A 8 -7.18 -15.53 -13.54
C THR A 8 -8.64 -15.16 -13.39
N LYS A 9 -9.00 -13.94 -13.82
CA LYS A 9 -10.38 -13.49 -13.89
C LYS A 9 -10.66 -12.79 -15.21
N ARG A 10 -11.60 -13.37 -15.98
CA ARG A 10 -12.11 -12.81 -17.24
C ARG A 10 -13.56 -12.40 -17.10
N PHE A 11 -13.88 -11.23 -17.63
CA PHE A 11 -15.24 -10.72 -17.75
C PHE A 11 -15.55 -10.56 -19.25
N ARG A 12 -16.40 -11.42 -19.81
CA ARG A 12 -16.70 -11.44 -21.25
C ARG A 12 -15.41 -11.42 -22.10
N SER A 13 -15.09 -10.26 -22.70
CA SER A 13 -13.90 -10.07 -23.55
C SER A 13 -12.69 -9.50 -22.83
N ALA A 14 -12.83 -9.04 -21.57
CA ALA A 14 -11.75 -8.40 -20.83
C ALA A 14 -11.15 -9.34 -19.77
N THR A 15 -9.83 -9.49 -19.78
CA THR A 15 -9.08 -10.16 -18.71
C THR A 15 -8.68 -9.13 -17.68
N ALA A 16 -9.30 -9.17 -16.50
CA ALA A 16 -9.05 -8.24 -15.42
C ALA A 16 -7.87 -8.67 -14.53
N VAL A 17 -7.63 -9.98 -14.40
CA VAL A 17 -6.50 -10.59 -13.70
C VAL A 17 -6.01 -11.75 -14.57
N ASP A 18 -4.71 -11.84 -14.79
CA ASP A 18 -4.08 -12.79 -15.71
C ASP A 18 -2.88 -13.47 -15.05
N ASP A 19 -3.07 -14.71 -14.62
CA ASP A 19 -2.05 -15.59 -14.04
C ASP A 19 -1.31 -14.98 -12.83
N LEU A 20 -2.05 -14.31 -11.94
CA LEU A 20 -1.48 -13.60 -10.79
C LEU A 20 -1.15 -14.55 -9.65
N SER A 21 0.11 -14.52 -9.18
CA SER A 21 0.58 -15.32 -8.04
C SER A 21 1.39 -14.47 -7.07
N PHE A 22 1.00 -14.45 -5.79
CA PHE A 22 1.72 -13.78 -4.71
C PHE A 22 1.23 -14.28 -3.34
N SER A 23 1.98 -13.96 -2.29
CA SER A 23 1.60 -14.23 -0.91
C SER A 23 1.63 -12.97 -0.06
N VAL A 24 0.88 -12.97 1.05
CA VAL A 24 0.91 -11.92 2.08
C VAL A 24 1.29 -12.58 3.41
N PRO A 25 2.42 -12.21 4.01
CA PRO A 25 2.86 -12.76 5.29
C PRO A 25 1.97 -12.28 6.44
N ARG A 26 2.04 -12.95 7.59
CA ARG A 26 1.34 -12.55 8.80
C ARG A 26 2.06 -11.40 9.52
N GLY A 27 1.30 -10.55 10.23
CA GLY A 27 1.84 -9.53 11.12
C GLY A 27 2.54 -8.37 10.39
N ARG A 28 2.24 -8.15 9.11
CA ARG A 28 2.83 -7.09 8.28
C ARG A 28 1.77 -6.33 7.51
N ILE A 29 2.18 -5.18 7.00
CA ILE A 29 1.38 -4.38 6.08
C ILE A 29 1.91 -4.60 4.67
N THR A 30 1.09 -5.24 3.82
CA THR A 30 1.39 -5.42 2.40
C THR A 30 0.56 -4.46 1.58
N GLY A 31 1.23 -3.58 0.82
CA GLY A 31 0.62 -2.69 -0.15
C GLY A 31 0.32 -3.43 -1.46
N PHE A 32 -0.89 -3.29 -1.99
CA PHE A 32 -1.29 -3.84 -3.29
C PHE A 32 -1.43 -2.71 -4.29
N LEU A 33 -0.43 -2.51 -5.13
CA LEU A 33 -0.22 -1.31 -5.92
C LEU A 33 -0.48 -1.53 -7.40
N GLY A 34 -0.91 -0.49 -8.07
CA GLY A 34 -1.11 -0.48 -9.51
C GLY A 34 -2.07 0.62 -9.93
N PRO A 35 -2.08 1.00 -11.21
CA PRO A 35 -2.98 2.03 -11.73
C PRO A 35 -4.44 1.60 -11.65
N ASN A 36 -5.34 2.54 -11.90
CA ASN A 36 -6.76 2.24 -12.04
C ASN A 36 -6.98 1.26 -13.19
N GLY A 37 -7.80 0.23 -12.94
CA GLY A 37 -8.03 -0.84 -13.93
C GLY A 37 -6.97 -1.96 -13.93
N ALA A 38 -5.92 -1.90 -13.11
CA ALA A 38 -4.88 -2.94 -13.05
C ALA A 38 -5.35 -4.29 -12.51
N GLY A 39 -6.56 -4.39 -11.94
CA GLY A 39 -7.11 -5.63 -11.40
C GLY A 39 -7.18 -5.71 -9.87
N LYS A 40 -6.76 -4.65 -9.13
CA LYS A 40 -6.72 -4.62 -7.65
C LYS A 40 -8.06 -5.01 -7.03
N THR A 41 -9.09 -4.22 -7.23
CA THR A 41 -10.44 -4.46 -6.69
C THR A 41 -10.99 -5.84 -7.09
N THR A 42 -10.72 -6.29 -8.33
CA THR A 42 -11.14 -7.62 -8.80
C THR A 42 -10.46 -8.73 -8.00
N THR A 43 -9.16 -8.61 -7.75
CA THR A 43 -8.40 -9.57 -6.94
C THR A 43 -8.91 -9.61 -5.50
N LEU A 44 -9.15 -8.45 -4.88
CA LEU A 44 -9.72 -8.38 -3.51
C LEU A 44 -11.13 -9.00 -3.45
N ARG A 45 -11.98 -8.75 -4.45
CA ARG A 45 -13.32 -9.36 -4.51
C ARG A 45 -13.26 -10.87 -4.71
N VAL A 46 -12.30 -11.40 -5.46
CA VAL A 46 -12.09 -12.85 -5.58
C VAL A 46 -11.60 -13.43 -4.25
N LEU A 47 -10.63 -12.80 -3.59
CA LEU A 47 -10.12 -13.21 -2.29
C LEU A 47 -11.25 -13.33 -1.24
N LEU A 48 -12.17 -12.36 -1.24
CA LEU A 48 -13.31 -12.33 -0.31
C LEU A 48 -14.51 -13.16 -0.79
N GLY A 49 -14.38 -13.92 -1.89
CA GLY A 49 -15.43 -14.80 -2.38
C GLY A 49 -16.64 -14.09 -3.01
N LEU A 50 -16.55 -12.78 -3.26
CA LEU A 50 -17.60 -11.97 -3.88
C LEU A 50 -17.65 -12.16 -5.40
N VAL A 51 -16.54 -12.60 -5.98
CA VAL A 51 -16.41 -12.92 -7.40
C VAL A 51 -15.71 -14.28 -7.54
N LEU A 52 -16.24 -15.16 -8.36
CA LEU A 52 -15.59 -16.45 -8.66
C LEU A 52 -14.43 -16.23 -9.63
N PRO A 53 -13.26 -16.83 -9.40
CA PRO A 53 -12.17 -16.82 -10.37
C PRO A 53 -12.54 -17.60 -11.62
N THR A 54 -11.91 -17.30 -12.76
CA THR A 54 -11.97 -18.10 -13.99
C THR A 54 -10.98 -19.24 -13.95
N GLY A 55 -9.82 -19.04 -13.30
CA GLY A 55 -8.77 -20.03 -13.07
C GLY A 55 -7.98 -19.69 -11.81
N GLY A 56 -7.22 -20.64 -11.30
CA GLY A 56 -6.42 -20.46 -10.09
C GLY A 56 -7.24 -20.37 -8.79
N LYS A 57 -6.62 -19.89 -7.73
CA LYS A 57 -7.26 -19.77 -6.41
C LYS A 57 -6.69 -18.59 -5.62
N ALA A 58 -7.51 -18.07 -4.69
CA ALA A 58 -7.10 -17.15 -3.64
C ALA A 58 -7.60 -17.68 -2.30
N THR A 59 -6.72 -17.74 -1.30
CA THR A 59 -7.01 -18.32 0.01
C THR A 59 -6.56 -17.39 1.13
N VAL A 60 -7.24 -17.49 2.26
CA VAL A 60 -6.85 -16.89 3.53
C VAL A 60 -6.63 -18.02 4.51
N THR A 61 -5.45 -18.09 5.13
CA THR A 61 -5.04 -19.19 6.03
C THR A 61 -5.21 -20.58 5.39
N GLY A 62 -4.93 -20.69 4.08
CA GLY A 62 -5.02 -21.94 3.32
C GLY A 62 -6.42 -22.36 2.90
N ARG A 63 -7.47 -21.57 3.23
CA ARG A 63 -8.88 -21.84 2.87
C ARG A 63 -9.46 -20.71 2.02
N ARG A 64 -10.42 -21.02 1.16
CA ARG A 64 -11.22 -19.97 0.49
C ARG A 64 -12.05 -19.23 1.54
N TYR A 65 -12.28 -17.93 1.36
CA TYR A 65 -13.03 -17.12 2.30
C TYR A 65 -14.39 -17.74 2.70
N ARG A 66 -15.14 -18.29 1.73
CA ARG A 66 -16.44 -18.94 1.97
C ARG A 66 -16.36 -20.23 2.80
N ASP A 67 -15.16 -20.82 2.90
CA ASP A 67 -14.92 -22.09 3.61
C ASP A 67 -14.29 -21.84 4.98
N LEU A 68 -14.20 -20.58 5.42
CA LEU A 68 -13.71 -20.20 6.74
C LEU A 68 -14.78 -20.48 7.80
N ASP A 69 -14.38 -21.11 8.91
CA ASP A 69 -15.29 -21.42 10.02
C ASP A 69 -15.80 -20.15 10.74
N ARG A 70 -14.93 -19.15 10.84
CA ARG A 70 -15.20 -17.87 11.53
C ARG A 70 -14.72 -16.68 10.66
N PRO A 71 -15.39 -16.39 9.53
CA PRO A 71 -14.89 -15.41 8.57
C PRO A 71 -14.69 -14.02 9.18
N LEU A 72 -15.58 -13.55 10.05
CA LEU A 72 -15.48 -12.22 10.67
C LEU A 72 -14.34 -12.10 11.70
N ARG A 73 -13.89 -13.22 12.29
CA ARG A 73 -12.70 -13.25 13.17
C ARG A 73 -11.41 -13.41 12.37
N THR A 74 -11.50 -13.87 11.14
CA THR A 74 -10.35 -14.05 10.28
C THR A 74 -10.10 -12.80 9.45
N VAL A 75 -11.15 -12.21 8.86
CA VAL A 75 -11.02 -11.10 7.91
C VAL A 75 -12.02 -10.00 8.22
N GLY A 76 -11.52 -8.79 8.40
CA GLY A 76 -12.26 -7.54 8.30
C GLY A 76 -12.00 -6.91 6.93
N ALA A 77 -13.06 -6.48 6.23
CA ALA A 77 -12.91 -5.94 4.89
C ALA A 77 -13.58 -4.59 4.72
N VAL A 78 -12.90 -3.67 4.02
CA VAL A 78 -13.45 -2.37 3.56
C VAL A 78 -13.19 -2.28 2.07
N LEU A 79 -14.22 -2.56 1.25
CA LEU A 79 -14.12 -2.47 -0.22
C LEU A 79 -14.67 -1.16 -0.77
N GLU A 80 -15.66 -0.59 -0.13
CA GLU A 80 -16.27 0.69 -0.50
C GLU A 80 -16.78 1.39 0.77
N ALA A 81 -16.40 2.65 0.96
CA ALA A 81 -16.80 3.44 2.13
C ALA A 81 -18.27 3.93 2.09
N SER A 82 -19.07 3.48 1.12
CA SER A 82 -20.42 4.00 0.84
C SER A 82 -21.58 3.10 1.32
N ASN A 83 -21.29 1.93 1.88
CA ASN A 83 -22.30 0.93 2.26
C ASN A 83 -23.00 1.24 3.60
N TYR A 84 -23.61 2.40 3.72
CA TYR A 84 -24.36 2.81 4.92
C TYR A 84 -25.74 3.36 4.56
N HIS A 85 -26.70 3.20 5.47
CA HIS A 85 -27.99 3.84 5.35
C HIS A 85 -27.91 5.28 5.93
N PRO A 86 -28.13 6.34 5.17
CA PRO A 86 -27.84 7.71 5.59
C PRO A 86 -28.68 8.18 6.81
N ALA A 87 -29.87 7.63 7.00
CA ALA A 87 -30.74 7.93 8.13
C ALA A 87 -30.39 7.20 9.42
N ARG A 88 -29.53 6.17 9.38
CA ARG A 88 -29.06 5.47 10.59
C ARG A 88 -28.01 6.30 11.31
N SER A 89 -27.96 6.21 12.64
CA SER A 89 -26.79 6.69 13.39
C SER A 89 -25.61 5.73 13.19
N GLY A 90 -24.37 6.23 13.39
CA GLY A 90 -23.17 5.39 13.33
C GLY A 90 -23.26 4.16 14.24
N ARG A 91 -23.69 4.35 15.49
CA ARG A 91 -23.92 3.25 16.43
C ARG A 91 -24.94 2.23 15.91
N ASN A 92 -26.10 2.67 15.41
CA ASN A 92 -27.11 1.75 14.90
C ASN A 92 -26.67 1.05 13.61
N HIS A 93 -25.82 1.67 12.80
CA HIS A 93 -25.22 1.02 11.66
C HIS A 93 -24.37 -0.18 12.09
N LEU A 94 -23.48 0.00 13.08
CA LEU A 94 -22.63 -1.08 13.62
C LEU A 94 -23.44 -2.13 14.37
N ARG A 95 -24.48 -1.75 15.12
CA ARG A 95 -25.38 -2.70 15.80
C ARG A 95 -26.07 -3.69 14.84
N VAL A 96 -26.51 -3.19 13.67
CA VAL A 96 -27.11 -4.06 12.64
C VAL A 96 -26.09 -5.06 12.12
N GLN A 97 -24.84 -4.64 11.89
CA GLN A 97 -23.78 -5.53 11.42
C GLN A 97 -23.32 -6.50 12.50
N ALA A 98 -23.19 -6.05 13.74
CA ALA A 98 -22.87 -6.90 14.88
C ALA A 98 -23.94 -8.00 15.08
N ALA A 99 -25.23 -7.62 15.04
CA ALA A 99 -26.32 -8.56 15.14
C ALA A 99 -26.32 -9.61 14.01
N ALA A 100 -26.07 -9.17 12.76
CA ALA A 100 -25.95 -10.07 11.61
C ALA A 100 -24.78 -11.04 11.73
N GLY A 101 -23.70 -10.62 12.38
CA GLY A 101 -22.48 -11.42 12.62
C GLY A 101 -22.52 -12.23 13.93
N GLY A 102 -23.59 -12.17 14.72
CA GLY A 102 -23.65 -12.81 16.05
C GLY A 102 -22.64 -12.22 17.06
N ILE A 103 -22.28 -10.94 16.90
CA ILE A 103 -21.31 -10.23 17.72
C ILE A 103 -22.04 -9.47 18.84
N SER A 104 -21.44 -9.45 20.05
CA SER A 104 -22.01 -8.73 21.19
C SER A 104 -22.18 -7.23 20.92
N GLU A 105 -23.26 -6.64 21.44
CA GLU A 105 -23.49 -5.19 21.33
C GLU A 105 -22.42 -4.36 22.05
N SER A 106 -21.79 -4.89 23.11
CA SER A 106 -20.67 -4.22 23.80
C SER A 106 -19.52 -3.91 22.85
N ARG A 107 -19.25 -4.79 21.87
CA ARG A 107 -18.21 -4.60 20.88
C ARG A 107 -18.43 -3.35 20.00
N VAL A 108 -19.67 -2.93 19.81
CA VAL A 108 -20.00 -1.71 19.05
C VAL A 108 -19.42 -0.46 19.71
N ASP A 109 -19.49 -0.35 21.04
CA ASP A 109 -18.94 0.80 21.75
C ASP A 109 -17.41 0.78 21.77
N GLU A 110 -16.82 -0.39 21.87
CA GLU A 110 -15.36 -0.58 21.80
C GLU A 110 -14.81 -0.14 20.46
N VAL A 111 -15.37 -0.63 19.33
CA VAL A 111 -14.87 -0.23 18.00
C VAL A 111 -15.14 1.23 17.68
N LEU A 112 -16.22 1.84 18.18
CA LEU A 112 -16.47 3.27 18.06
C LEU A 112 -15.42 4.09 18.81
N ALA A 113 -14.96 3.64 19.96
CA ALA A 113 -13.88 4.26 20.71
C ALA A 113 -12.54 4.09 19.98
N GLU A 114 -12.27 2.88 19.47
CA GLU A 114 -11.05 2.53 18.73
C GLU A 114 -10.83 3.40 17.47
N VAL A 115 -11.94 3.75 16.78
CA VAL A 115 -11.87 4.65 15.61
C VAL A 115 -12.20 6.12 15.92
N GLU A 116 -12.27 6.52 17.19
CA GLU A 116 -12.50 7.90 17.63
C GLU A 116 -13.86 8.47 17.17
N LEU A 117 -14.91 7.64 17.10
CA LEU A 117 -16.27 8.05 16.71
C LEU A 117 -17.27 8.08 17.85
N THR A 118 -16.86 7.87 19.11
CA THR A 118 -17.75 7.84 20.29
C THR A 118 -18.62 9.09 20.39
N GLY A 119 -18.04 10.30 20.20
CA GLY A 119 -18.76 11.58 20.27
C GLY A 119 -19.79 11.77 19.14
N ALA A 120 -19.60 11.09 18.01
CA ALA A 120 -20.48 11.17 16.85
C ALA A 120 -21.43 9.96 16.70
N ALA A 121 -21.31 8.96 17.58
CA ALA A 121 -21.99 7.67 17.47
C ALA A 121 -23.52 7.76 17.31
N LYS A 122 -24.16 8.77 17.93
CA LYS A 122 -25.60 9.01 17.85
C LYS A 122 -26.04 9.85 16.65
N ARG A 123 -25.11 10.52 15.95
CA ARG A 123 -25.42 11.33 14.76
C ARG A 123 -25.74 10.43 13.57
N ARG A 124 -26.62 10.90 12.66
CA ARG A 124 -26.93 10.21 11.40
C ARG A 124 -25.71 10.17 10.49
N VAL A 125 -25.43 9.03 9.88
CA VAL A 125 -24.27 8.83 9.00
C VAL A 125 -24.32 9.70 7.75
N GLY A 126 -25.51 10.07 7.28
CA GLY A 126 -25.66 11.04 6.19
C GLY A 126 -25.01 12.41 6.47
N GLY A 127 -24.85 12.79 7.75
CA GLY A 127 -24.16 14.02 8.18
C GLY A 127 -22.69 13.83 8.56
N TYR A 128 -22.10 12.66 8.29
CA TYR A 128 -20.68 12.40 8.54
C TYR A 128 -19.82 12.99 7.41
N SER A 129 -18.65 13.52 7.77
CA SER A 129 -17.60 13.80 6.78
C SER A 129 -17.12 12.51 6.11
N LEU A 130 -16.39 12.62 5.01
CA LEU A 130 -15.80 11.45 4.35
C LEU A 130 -14.87 10.67 5.31
N GLY A 131 -14.00 11.37 6.04
CA GLY A 131 -13.14 10.75 7.05
C GLY A 131 -13.91 10.03 8.15
N MET A 132 -15.02 10.61 8.64
CA MET A 132 -15.87 9.93 9.62
C MET A 132 -16.55 8.68 9.04
N ARG A 133 -16.95 8.70 7.78
CA ARG A 133 -17.50 7.53 7.09
C ARG A 133 -16.46 6.44 6.92
N GLN A 134 -15.24 6.82 6.57
CA GLN A 134 -14.11 5.88 6.47
C GLN A 134 -13.80 5.24 7.81
N ARG A 135 -13.72 6.02 8.90
CA ARG A 135 -13.56 5.51 10.26
C ARG A 135 -14.68 4.54 10.64
N LEU A 136 -15.93 4.84 10.26
CA LEU A 136 -17.07 3.95 10.50
C LEU A 136 -16.94 2.63 9.72
N SER A 137 -16.45 2.67 8.48
CA SER A 137 -16.20 1.46 7.68
C SER A 137 -15.10 0.59 8.30
N VAL A 138 -14.04 1.22 8.81
CA VAL A 138 -12.99 0.52 9.57
C VAL A 138 -13.56 -0.09 10.86
N ALA A 139 -14.39 0.66 11.62
CA ALA A 139 -15.06 0.13 12.81
C ALA A 139 -15.89 -1.11 12.49
N ALA A 140 -16.61 -1.09 11.38
CA ALA A 140 -17.39 -2.23 10.90
C ALA A 140 -16.52 -3.45 10.61
N ALA A 141 -15.37 -3.26 9.97
CA ALA A 141 -14.41 -4.33 9.69
C ALA A 141 -13.79 -4.92 10.97
N LEU A 142 -13.71 -4.14 12.05
CA LEU A 142 -13.13 -4.55 13.35
C LEU A 142 -14.10 -5.28 14.26
N LEU A 143 -15.39 -5.29 13.96
CA LEU A 143 -16.42 -5.89 14.85
C LEU A 143 -16.08 -7.33 15.25
N GLY A 144 -15.62 -8.14 14.30
CA GLY A 144 -15.28 -9.54 14.51
C GLY A 144 -13.92 -9.81 15.16
N GLU A 145 -13.15 -8.78 15.53
CA GLU A 145 -11.76 -8.92 16.00
C GLU A 145 -10.88 -9.69 14.99
N PRO A 146 -10.79 -9.22 13.73
CA PRO A 146 -10.12 -9.97 12.67
C PRO A 146 -8.61 -10.01 12.86
N GLU A 147 -7.99 -11.11 12.37
CA GLU A 147 -6.53 -11.23 12.25
C GLU A 147 -5.98 -10.51 11.00
N LEU A 148 -6.83 -10.30 10.00
CA LEU A 148 -6.50 -9.69 8.69
C LEU A 148 -7.46 -8.57 8.37
N LEU A 149 -6.93 -7.40 8.00
CA LEU A 149 -7.69 -6.32 7.37
C LEU A 149 -7.39 -6.29 5.87
N VAL A 150 -8.45 -6.31 5.05
CA VAL A 150 -8.41 -6.14 3.59
C VAL A 150 -9.10 -4.83 3.24
N LEU A 151 -8.33 -3.86 2.69
CA LEU A 151 -8.86 -2.53 2.40
C LEU A 151 -8.62 -2.18 0.93
N ASP A 152 -9.68 -1.74 0.25
CA ASP A 152 -9.60 -1.29 -1.14
C ASP A 152 -9.63 0.23 -1.20
N GLU A 153 -8.50 0.84 -1.59
CA GLU A 153 -8.32 2.29 -1.76
C GLU A 153 -8.83 3.13 -0.55
N PRO A 154 -8.48 2.78 0.70
CA PRO A 154 -9.12 3.37 1.88
C PRO A 154 -8.76 4.84 2.12
N ALA A 155 -7.71 5.36 1.50
CA ALA A 155 -7.27 6.74 1.61
C ALA A 155 -7.94 7.68 0.60
N ASN A 156 -8.69 7.14 -0.38
CA ASN A 156 -9.27 7.94 -1.45
C ASN A 156 -10.20 9.04 -0.93
N GLY A 157 -9.90 10.27 -1.33
CA GLY A 157 -10.70 11.45 -1.00
C GLY A 157 -10.60 11.92 0.45
N LEU A 158 -9.75 11.31 1.27
CA LEU A 158 -9.46 11.80 2.61
C LEU A 158 -8.58 13.05 2.54
N ASP A 159 -8.78 13.92 3.51
CA ASP A 159 -7.87 15.04 3.77
C ASP A 159 -6.55 14.54 4.42
N PRO A 160 -5.51 15.37 4.51
CA PRO A 160 -4.22 14.96 5.08
C PRO A 160 -4.31 14.45 6.53
N GLU A 161 -5.27 14.94 7.32
CA GLU A 161 -5.51 14.47 8.69
C GLU A 161 -6.09 13.06 8.69
N GLY A 162 -7.08 12.80 7.85
CA GLY A 162 -7.69 11.49 7.66
C GLY A 162 -6.70 10.44 7.16
N ILE A 163 -5.81 10.80 6.20
CA ILE A 163 -4.76 9.93 5.71
C ILE A 163 -3.78 9.58 6.85
N ARG A 164 -3.35 10.58 7.63
CA ARG A 164 -2.44 10.37 8.78
C ARG A 164 -3.07 9.47 9.83
N TRP A 165 -4.35 9.72 10.17
CA TRP A 165 -5.08 8.87 11.10
C TRP A 165 -5.13 7.43 10.61
N LEU A 166 -5.53 7.19 9.35
CA LEU A 166 -5.62 5.86 8.76
C LEU A 166 -4.28 5.13 8.80
N ARG A 167 -3.19 5.80 8.40
CA ARG A 167 -1.85 5.23 8.45
C ARG A 167 -1.44 4.81 9.86
N ASN A 168 -1.63 5.69 10.85
CA ASN A 168 -1.30 5.40 12.24
C ASN A 168 -2.14 4.24 12.79
N PHE A 169 -3.43 4.21 12.45
CA PHE A 169 -4.33 3.13 12.81
C PHE A 169 -3.88 1.77 12.26
N LEU A 170 -3.58 1.71 10.96
CA LEU A 170 -3.15 0.47 10.31
C LEU A 170 -1.78 0.00 10.84
N ARG A 171 -0.86 0.92 11.08
CA ARG A 171 0.44 0.58 11.71
C ARG A 171 0.22 0.03 13.12
N SER A 172 -0.57 0.70 13.96
CA SER A 172 -0.90 0.20 15.29
C SER A 172 -1.61 -1.17 15.28
N PHE A 173 -2.44 -1.44 14.28
CA PHE A 173 -3.07 -2.74 14.10
C PHE A 173 -2.02 -3.83 13.78
N ALA A 174 -1.08 -3.55 12.89
CA ALA A 174 0.01 -4.46 12.55
C ALA A 174 0.98 -4.69 13.72
N ASP A 175 1.33 -3.64 14.47
CA ASP A 175 2.23 -3.72 15.62
C ASP A 175 1.64 -4.59 16.75
N ARG A 176 0.31 -4.76 16.81
CA ARG A 176 -0.38 -5.70 17.71
C ARG A 176 -0.47 -7.12 17.13
N GLY A 177 0.20 -7.41 16.03
CA GLY A 177 0.25 -8.72 15.39
C GLY A 177 -0.81 -8.95 14.30
N GLY A 178 -1.63 -7.94 14.00
CA GLY A 178 -2.58 -7.98 12.90
C GLY A 178 -1.88 -7.97 11.54
N THR A 179 -2.56 -8.45 10.51
CA THR A 179 -2.09 -8.41 9.12
C THR A 179 -2.92 -7.40 8.35
N VAL A 180 -2.28 -6.61 7.50
CA VAL A 180 -2.97 -5.62 6.65
C VAL A 180 -2.64 -5.87 5.19
N PHE A 181 -3.67 -5.98 4.36
CA PHE A 181 -3.56 -6.00 2.90
C PHE A 181 -4.37 -4.83 2.34
N VAL A 182 -3.67 -3.82 1.84
CA VAL A 182 -4.28 -2.54 1.46
C VAL A 182 -3.94 -2.18 0.03
N SER A 183 -4.96 -1.95 -0.80
CA SER A 183 -4.74 -1.46 -2.16
C SER A 183 -4.58 0.06 -2.18
N SER A 184 -3.75 0.52 -3.10
CA SER A 184 -3.61 1.94 -3.41
C SER A 184 -3.07 2.16 -4.82
N HIS A 185 -3.35 3.34 -5.38
CA HIS A 185 -2.66 3.87 -6.55
C HIS A 185 -1.73 5.04 -6.17
N VAL A 186 -1.70 5.44 -4.88
CA VAL A 186 -0.86 6.53 -4.35
C VAL A 186 0.39 5.93 -3.72
N LEU A 187 1.49 5.94 -4.48
CA LEU A 187 2.75 5.28 -4.11
C LEU A 187 3.41 5.95 -2.90
N ALA A 188 3.42 7.31 -2.86
CA ALA A 188 3.99 8.08 -1.75
C ALA A 188 3.36 7.77 -0.38
N GLU A 189 2.09 7.38 -0.34
CA GLU A 189 1.45 6.98 0.92
C GLU A 189 1.85 5.54 1.30
N MET A 190 2.00 4.67 0.30
CA MET A 190 2.41 3.28 0.54
C MET A 190 3.87 3.16 0.96
N SER A 191 4.77 4.00 0.44
CA SER A 191 6.17 4.04 0.88
C SER A 191 6.33 4.35 2.38
N LYS A 192 5.36 5.07 2.96
CA LYS A 192 5.35 5.43 4.40
C LYS A 192 4.59 4.43 5.28
N LEU A 193 3.79 3.55 4.68
CA LEU A 193 2.89 2.65 5.40
C LEU A 193 3.32 1.20 5.30
N ALA A 194 3.60 0.71 4.09
CA ALA A 194 3.78 -0.71 3.82
C ALA A 194 5.18 -1.21 4.18
N ASP A 195 5.27 -2.46 4.64
CA ASP A 195 6.53 -3.16 4.85
C ASP A 195 7.02 -3.78 3.54
N GLU A 196 6.08 -4.28 2.74
CA GLU A 196 6.31 -4.85 1.41
C GLU A 196 5.20 -4.46 0.45
N VAL A 197 5.45 -4.60 -0.83
CA VAL A 197 4.47 -4.28 -1.88
C VAL A 197 4.36 -5.40 -2.90
N VAL A 198 3.12 -5.59 -3.36
CA VAL A 198 2.77 -6.36 -4.55
C VAL A 198 2.33 -5.37 -5.61
N ILE A 199 3.09 -5.23 -6.68
CA ILE A 199 2.80 -4.32 -7.78
C ILE A 199 2.20 -5.09 -8.94
N ILE A 200 1.04 -4.62 -9.42
CA ILE A 200 0.38 -5.19 -10.58
C ILE A 200 0.16 -4.16 -11.68
N HIS A 201 0.28 -4.61 -12.92
CA HIS A 201 -0.02 -3.83 -14.11
C HIS A 201 -0.76 -4.71 -15.13
N ARG A 202 -1.88 -4.20 -15.67
CA ARG A 202 -2.71 -4.93 -16.69
C ARG A 202 -3.05 -6.38 -16.26
N GLY A 203 -3.37 -6.57 -14.99
CA GLY A 203 -3.76 -7.87 -14.44
C GLY A 203 -2.62 -8.82 -14.09
N LYS A 204 -1.36 -8.46 -14.33
CA LYS A 204 -0.18 -9.29 -14.08
C LYS A 204 0.67 -8.76 -12.93
N LEU A 205 1.40 -9.67 -12.27
CA LEU A 205 2.40 -9.31 -11.29
C LEU A 205 3.59 -8.65 -11.99
N VAL A 206 4.02 -7.51 -11.46
CA VAL A 206 5.21 -6.79 -11.92
C VAL A 206 6.35 -6.93 -10.90
N ALA A 207 6.06 -6.73 -9.61
CA ALA A 207 7.03 -6.91 -8.53
C ALA A 207 6.34 -7.36 -7.23
N HIS A 208 7.08 -8.08 -6.40
CA HIS A 208 6.68 -8.44 -5.03
C HIS A 208 7.92 -8.47 -4.16
N GLN A 209 8.13 -7.44 -3.36
CA GLN A 209 9.34 -7.30 -2.53
C GLN A 209 9.15 -6.26 -1.42
N PRO A 210 10.07 -6.18 -0.43
CA PRO A 210 10.09 -5.14 0.59
C PRO A 210 10.20 -3.74 -0.04
N VAL A 211 9.48 -2.77 0.55
CA VAL A 211 9.50 -1.37 0.08
C VAL A 211 10.90 -0.79 0.07
N ALA A 212 11.69 -1.08 1.12
CA ALA A 212 13.06 -0.58 1.23
C ALA A 212 13.98 -1.08 0.10
N GLU A 213 13.83 -2.35 -0.30
CA GLU A 213 14.60 -2.92 -1.41
C GLU A 213 14.20 -2.31 -2.74
N LEU A 214 12.90 -2.09 -2.96
CA LEU A 214 12.40 -1.47 -4.17
C LEU A 214 12.88 -0.02 -4.33
N ILE A 215 12.85 0.75 -3.25
CA ILE A 215 13.38 2.12 -3.22
C ILE A 215 14.90 2.13 -3.45
N ALA A 216 15.64 1.19 -2.85
CA ALA A 216 17.08 1.08 -3.02
C ALA A 216 17.47 0.70 -4.47
N GLN A 217 16.66 -0.10 -5.18
CA GLN A 217 16.86 -0.43 -6.59
C GLN A 217 16.62 0.78 -7.51
N ALA A 218 15.64 1.62 -7.17
CA ALA A 218 15.35 2.86 -7.88
C ALA A 218 16.21 4.05 -7.40
N ALA A 219 17.06 3.84 -6.39
CA ALA A 219 17.99 4.86 -5.96
C ALA A 219 18.94 5.18 -7.11
N GLY A 220 18.78 6.36 -7.65
CA GLY A 220 19.56 6.88 -8.76
C GLY A 220 20.97 7.25 -8.35
N ALA A 221 21.67 7.90 -9.26
CA ALA A 221 22.98 8.42 -9.04
C ALA A 221 23.00 9.53 -7.97
N THR A 222 24.03 9.58 -7.16
CA THR A 222 24.28 10.73 -6.28
C THR A 222 24.41 12.00 -7.11
N ARG A 223 23.56 12.99 -6.88
CA ARG A 223 23.62 14.30 -7.53
C ARG A 223 24.67 15.18 -6.86
N VAL A 224 25.60 15.66 -7.67
CA VAL A 224 26.70 16.51 -7.22
C VAL A 224 26.73 17.80 -8.00
N ARG A 225 26.79 18.94 -7.32
CA ARG A 225 27.07 20.22 -7.95
C ARG A 225 28.39 20.76 -7.42
N THR A 226 29.31 21.06 -8.33
CA THR A 226 30.64 21.58 -8.02
C THR A 226 31.09 22.54 -9.14
N PRO A 227 31.83 23.62 -8.82
CA PRO A 227 32.42 24.48 -9.82
C PRO A 227 33.56 23.81 -10.62
N ARG A 228 34.02 22.63 -10.14
CA ARG A 228 35.11 21.85 -10.73
C ARG A 228 34.61 20.47 -11.20
N GLY A 229 33.52 20.46 -11.95
CA GLY A 229 32.86 19.22 -12.41
C GLY A 229 33.76 18.32 -13.24
N ALA A 230 34.54 18.88 -14.14
CA ALA A 230 35.48 18.11 -14.98
C ALA A 230 36.54 17.39 -14.14
N ASP A 231 37.12 18.09 -13.15
CA ASP A 231 38.15 17.51 -12.27
C ASP A 231 37.58 16.37 -11.40
N LEU A 232 36.36 16.55 -10.92
CA LEU A 232 35.67 15.51 -10.13
C LEU A 232 35.36 14.29 -11.03
N LEU A 233 34.93 14.51 -12.25
CA LEU A 233 34.63 13.45 -13.23
C LEU A 233 35.87 12.59 -13.53
N GLU A 234 37.04 13.20 -13.70
CA GLU A 234 38.30 12.48 -13.89
C GLU A 234 38.66 11.63 -12.65
N ARG A 235 38.48 12.19 -11.45
CA ARG A 235 38.76 11.48 -10.20
C ARG A 235 37.82 10.28 -10.00
N LEU A 236 36.52 10.46 -10.27
CA LEU A 236 35.55 9.39 -10.18
C LEU A 236 35.85 8.25 -11.16
N LYS A 237 36.21 8.59 -12.42
CA LYS A 237 36.63 7.62 -13.43
C LYS A 237 37.89 6.86 -13.00
N ALA A 238 38.89 7.58 -12.45
CA ALA A 238 40.10 6.93 -11.94
C ALA A 238 39.84 5.98 -10.76
N ALA A 239 38.77 6.24 -9.96
CA ALA A 239 38.31 5.37 -8.88
C ALA A 239 37.36 4.25 -9.36
N GLY A 240 37.10 4.13 -10.67
CA GLY A 240 36.19 3.12 -11.24
C GLY A 240 34.71 3.39 -10.96
N ILE A 241 34.35 4.65 -10.71
CA ILE A 241 32.98 5.09 -10.46
C ILE A 241 32.40 5.69 -11.72
N GLU A 242 31.25 5.17 -12.16
CA GLU A 242 30.51 5.72 -13.28
C GLU A 242 29.87 7.05 -12.88
N ALA A 243 30.03 8.06 -13.71
CA ALA A 243 29.46 9.37 -13.52
C ALA A 243 29.22 10.05 -14.86
N GLU A 244 28.09 10.75 -14.97
CA GLU A 244 27.68 11.48 -16.16
C GLU A 244 27.39 12.94 -15.83
N ALA A 245 27.57 13.82 -16.82
CA ALA A 245 27.20 15.22 -16.68
C ALA A 245 25.70 15.39 -16.94
N ASP A 246 25.01 16.04 -16.00
CA ASP A 246 23.59 16.38 -16.06
C ASP A 246 23.42 17.90 -15.88
N GLY A 247 23.53 18.65 -16.99
CA GLY A 247 23.50 20.11 -16.98
C GLY A 247 24.64 20.73 -16.15
N ASP A 248 24.30 21.42 -15.05
CA ASP A 248 25.26 22.03 -14.11
C ASP A 248 25.63 21.06 -12.95
N ARG A 249 25.19 19.80 -13.01
CA ARG A 249 25.39 18.74 -12.03
C ARG A 249 26.08 17.53 -12.62
N LEU A 250 26.53 16.65 -11.74
CA LEU A 250 26.98 15.31 -12.09
C LEU A 250 26.02 14.29 -11.45
N ALA A 251 25.64 13.28 -12.21
CA ALA A 251 25.01 12.07 -11.73
C ALA A 251 26.11 11.02 -11.49
N VAL A 252 26.30 10.59 -10.25
CA VAL A 252 27.41 9.71 -9.84
C VAL A 252 26.86 8.41 -9.27
N HIS A 253 27.17 7.27 -9.86
CA HIS A 253 26.73 5.95 -9.40
C HIS A 253 27.57 5.43 -8.23
N ALA A 254 27.54 6.17 -7.12
CA ALA A 254 28.20 5.80 -5.87
C ALA A 254 27.51 6.49 -4.67
N PRO A 255 27.63 5.93 -3.45
CA PRO A 255 27.12 6.57 -2.24
C PRO A 255 27.72 7.96 -2.02
N PRO A 256 26.96 8.92 -1.47
CA PRO A 256 27.43 10.29 -1.22
C PRO A 256 28.69 10.35 -0.38
N GLU A 257 28.83 9.47 0.60
CA GLU A 257 29.99 9.41 1.48
C GLU A 257 31.27 9.19 0.66
N ARG A 258 31.25 8.21 -0.25
CA ARG A 258 32.40 7.89 -1.09
C ARG A 258 32.73 9.01 -2.08
N VAL A 259 31.71 9.67 -2.61
CA VAL A 259 31.87 10.83 -3.50
C VAL A 259 32.44 12.01 -2.73
N GLY A 260 31.93 12.25 -1.53
CA GLY A 260 32.42 13.30 -0.62
C GLY A 260 33.88 13.11 -0.24
N ASP A 261 34.29 11.90 0.12
CA ASP A 261 35.66 11.57 0.47
C ASP A 261 36.61 11.82 -0.71
N LEU A 262 36.28 11.35 -1.92
CA LEU A 262 37.08 11.58 -3.11
C LEU A 262 37.20 13.06 -3.50
N ALA A 263 36.14 13.83 -3.32
CA ALA A 263 36.15 15.26 -3.54
C ALA A 263 37.03 16.00 -2.50
N ALA A 264 36.94 15.59 -1.24
CA ALA A 264 37.75 16.15 -0.16
C ALA A 264 39.24 15.87 -0.34
N GLU A 265 39.62 14.63 -0.69
CA GLU A 265 41.01 14.26 -1.00
C GLU A 265 41.58 15.06 -2.17
N ALA A 266 40.76 15.42 -3.15
CA ALA A 266 41.13 16.22 -4.30
C ALA A 266 41.05 17.75 -4.08
N GLY A 267 40.59 18.19 -2.88
CA GLY A 267 40.36 19.61 -2.60
C GLY A 267 39.30 20.24 -3.48
N ILE A 268 38.30 19.47 -3.92
CA ILE A 268 37.22 19.92 -4.80
C ILE A 268 36.03 20.36 -3.94
N PRO A 269 35.63 21.63 -3.97
CA PRO A 269 34.49 22.11 -3.21
C PRO A 269 33.18 21.56 -3.79
N LEU A 270 32.31 21.04 -2.92
CA LEU A 270 30.97 20.59 -3.29
C LEU A 270 29.95 21.65 -2.83
N HIS A 271 29.13 22.12 -3.76
CA HIS A 271 27.99 23.01 -3.47
C HIS A 271 26.71 22.25 -3.19
N GLU A 272 26.61 21.01 -3.68
CA GLU A 272 25.49 20.11 -3.46
C GLU A 272 26.03 18.67 -3.52
N LEU A 273 25.64 17.86 -2.56
CA LEU A 273 25.91 16.42 -2.53
C LEU A 273 24.66 15.75 -1.96
N VAL A 274 23.82 15.20 -2.84
CA VAL A 274 22.54 14.64 -2.46
C VAL A 274 22.43 13.24 -3.03
N ALA A 275 22.23 12.24 -2.18
CA ALA A 275 21.83 10.93 -2.65
C ALA A 275 20.48 11.07 -3.36
N ASP A 276 20.38 10.56 -4.56
CA ASP A 276 19.07 10.29 -5.11
C ASP A 276 18.50 9.09 -4.35
N SER A 277 17.66 9.40 -3.38
CA SER A 277 17.17 8.40 -2.43
C SER A 277 16.19 7.41 -3.08
N GLY A 278 16.01 7.49 -4.39
CA GLY A 278 14.97 6.75 -5.09
C GLY A 278 13.58 6.99 -4.48
N SER A 279 12.57 6.73 -5.24
CA SER A 279 11.21 6.75 -4.72
C SER A 279 10.45 5.51 -5.20
N LEU A 280 9.39 5.16 -4.48
CA LEU A 280 8.51 4.08 -4.92
C LEU A 280 7.83 4.43 -6.27
N GLU A 281 7.67 5.74 -6.55
CA GLU A 281 7.15 6.25 -7.82
C GLU A 281 8.12 5.97 -8.97
N GLU A 282 9.40 6.26 -8.80
CA GLU A 282 10.45 6.00 -9.80
C GLU A 282 10.56 4.51 -10.08
N ALA A 283 10.68 3.70 -9.02
CA ALA A 283 10.70 2.24 -9.16
C ALA A 283 9.47 1.71 -9.92
N PHE A 284 8.29 2.24 -9.61
CA PHE A 284 7.06 1.85 -10.29
C PHE A 284 7.08 2.23 -11.77
N LEU A 285 7.52 3.43 -12.11
CA LEU A 285 7.61 3.90 -13.50
C LEU A 285 8.59 3.06 -14.31
N GLU A 286 9.76 2.74 -13.77
CA GLU A 286 10.74 1.86 -14.40
C GLU A 286 10.18 0.45 -14.67
N LEU A 287 9.52 -0.14 -13.66
CA LEU A 287 8.95 -1.48 -13.76
C LEU A 287 7.75 -1.57 -14.70
N THR A 288 7.05 -0.45 -14.94
CA THR A 288 5.85 -0.40 -15.78
C THR A 288 6.07 0.27 -17.13
N ALA A 289 7.26 0.81 -17.39
CA ALA A 289 7.65 1.33 -18.68
C ALA A 289 7.58 0.20 -19.73
N GLU A 290 6.88 0.44 -20.83
CA GLU A 290 6.92 -0.47 -21.98
C GLU A 290 8.33 -0.38 -22.58
N PRO A 291 8.96 -1.50 -22.95
CA PRO A 291 10.16 -1.42 -23.76
C PRO A 291 9.79 -0.63 -25.04
N GLN A 292 10.51 0.48 -25.27
CA GLN A 292 10.35 1.23 -26.51
C GLN A 292 10.68 0.28 -27.66
N ALA A 293 9.66 0.00 -28.48
CA ALA A 293 9.75 -0.87 -29.65
C ALA A 293 10.49 -0.16 -30.78
#